data_e2873b6bb7ec34f3ca77d01709a3aa8a
#
_entry.id   e2873b6bb7ec34f3ca77d01709a3aa8a
#
_cell.length_a   1.000
_cell.length_b   1.000
_cell.length_c   1.000
_cell.angle_alpha   90.00
_cell.angle_beta   90.00
_cell.angle_gamma   90.00
#
_symmetry.space_group_name_H-M   'P 1'
#
loop_
_entity.id
_entity.type
_entity.pdbx_description
1 polymer ?
#
loop_
_entity_poly.entity_id
_entity_poly.type
_entity_poly.pdbx_seq_one_letter_code
_entity_poly.pdbx_strand_id
1 'polypeptide(L)'
;MTDTASFSGGHPRHGQLGYLQLPAVDVAASAAFYRAVFGWVTEAGQAGFTAPGLLGQWTTGRSPSTAGGVLLWLCVDELYRTLHQVTEHGGAVRVPPYLDGGERWLAEVDDPAGTRLGLVAPVRVTQPQPLIAVRDVEASSRWYQELLGLVSDHGGPHYERLLAGGTLVLQLHRDETEHDHGRIGDPDQPAGNGMLLWFGDTADFDGAVTRATALGADVVRGPVRNPPSGQGNGPAHRELWLRDPDGYTVVIASPDGEAHEPATPPVR
;
A
#
# COMPACT_ATOMS: atom_id res chain seq x y z
N MET A 1 36.71 20.57 14.53
CA MET A 1 35.38 20.57 15.18
C MET A 1 34.66 19.34 14.67
N THR A 2 34.73 18.29 15.48
CA THR A 2 34.10 16.99 15.16
C THR A 2 32.62 17.10 15.48
N ASP A 3 31.82 17.15 14.43
CA ASP A 3 30.35 17.06 14.54
C ASP A 3 30.01 15.60 14.90
N THR A 4 29.86 15.35 16.18
CA THR A 4 29.36 14.07 16.70
C THR A 4 27.90 13.96 16.27
N ALA A 5 27.61 13.05 15.36
CA ALA A 5 26.25 12.66 15.00
C ALA A 5 25.48 12.35 16.30
N SER A 6 24.75 13.33 16.77
CA SER A 6 23.91 13.21 17.95
C SER A 6 22.69 12.38 17.60
N PHE A 7 22.35 11.41 18.44
CA PHE A 7 21.03 10.77 18.45
C PHE A 7 19.96 11.87 18.49
N SER A 8 19.28 12.11 17.39
CA SER A 8 18.10 12.97 17.36
C SER A 8 16.93 12.23 17.98
N GLY A 9 16.84 12.27 19.31
CA GLY A 9 15.74 11.69 20.04
C GLY A 9 16.19 10.94 21.31
N GLY A 10 16.39 11.65 22.40
CA GLY A 10 16.47 11.11 23.76
C GLY A 10 17.50 10.01 24.03
N HIS A 11 17.85 9.83 25.31
CA HIS A 11 18.68 8.69 25.72
C HIS A 11 18.03 7.36 25.33
N PRO A 12 18.83 6.35 24.88
CA PRO A 12 18.32 5.01 24.57
C PRO A 12 17.48 4.46 25.73
N ARG A 13 16.32 3.87 25.42
CA ARG A 13 15.44 3.29 26.44
C ARG A 13 15.94 1.90 26.82
N HIS A 14 15.61 1.47 28.04
CA HIS A 14 15.91 0.11 28.51
C HIS A 14 15.37 -0.93 27.49
N GLY A 15 16.24 -1.87 27.05
CA GLY A 15 15.90 -2.87 26.05
C GLY A 15 16.02 -2.42 24.58
N GLN A 16 16.32 -1.15 24.32
CA GLN A 16 16.55 -0.66 22.95
C GLN A 16 17.92 -1.10 22.45
N LEU A 17 17.99 -1.51 21.15
CA LEU A 17 19.27 -1.77 20.49
C LEU A 17 20.05 -0.45 20.35
N GLY A 18 21.20 -0.32 21.04
CA GLY A 18 21.94 0.93 21.10
C GLY A 18 23.14 0.99 20.16
N TYR A 19 23.74 -0.16 19.84
CA TYR A 19 24.95 -0.23 19.02
C TYR A 19 25.13 -1.61 18.38
N LEU A 20 25.62 -1.64 17.13
CA LEU A 20 25.83 -2.87 16.38
C LEU A 20 27.29 -3.01 15.92
N GLN A 21 27.90 -4.16 16.17
CA GLN A 21 29.17 -4.54 15.56
C GLN A 21 28.98 -5.61 14.50
N LEU A 22 29.35 -5.30 13.28
CA LEU A 22 29.30 -6.24 12.16
C LEU A 22 30.72 -6.73 11.83
N PRO A 23 30.91 -8.04 11.64
CA PRO A 23 32.18 -8.56 11.16
C PRO A 23 32.43 -8.09 9.72
N ALA A 24 33.72 -7.80 9.42
CA ALA A 24 34.15 -7.47 8.08
C ALA A 24 35.50 -8.13 7.80
N VAL A 25 35.67 -8.69 6.62
CA VAL A 25 36.95 -9.11 6.10
C VAL A 25 37.70 -7.88 5.57
N ASP A 26 36.99 -7.00 4.89
CA ASP A 26 37.45 -5.70 4.40
C ASP A 26 36.41 -4.66 4.77
N VAL A 27 36.82 -3.69 5.62
CA VAL A 27 35.94 -2.62 6.10
C VAL A 27 35.50 -1.72 4.95
N ALA A 28 36.39 -1.41 3.99
CA ALA A 28 36.04 -0.53 2.88
C ALA A 28 35.01 -1.19 1.93
N ALA A 29 35.17 -2.47 1.66
CA ALA A 29 34.21 -3.24 0.85
C ALA A 29 32.86 -3.33 1.55
N SER A 30 32.82 -3.64 2.85
CA SER A 30 31.60 -3.66 3.65
C SER A 30 30.91 -2.31 3.67
N ALA A 31 31.65 -1.22 3.92
CA ALA A 31 31.11 0.14 3.91
C ALA A 31 30.50 0.52 2.55
N ALA A 32 31.16 0.17 1.45
CA ALA A 32 30.64 0.41 0.10
C ALA A 32 29.35 -0.36 -0.16
N PHE A 33 29.30 -1.63 0.23
CA PHE A 33 28.09 -2.47 0.11
C PHE A 33 26.90 -1.88 0.87
N TYR A 34 27.06 -1.65 2.19
CA TYR A 34 25.94 -1.18 3.01
C TYR A 34 25.47 0.22 2.63
N ARG A 35 26.36 1.07 2.12
CA ARG A 35 25.98 2.36 1.55
C ARG A 35 25.17 2.20 0.28
N ALA A 36 25.61 1.36 -0.64
CA ALA A 36 24.96 1.17 -1.94
C ALA A 36 23.59 0.48 -1.81
N VAL A 37 23.50 -0.55 -0.96
CA VAL A 37 22.28 -1.38 -0.85
C VAL A 37 21.25 -0.77 0.12
N PHE A 38 21.71 -0.24 1.25
CA PHE A 38 20.83 0.18 2.35
C PHE A 38 20.89 1.68 2.66
N GLY A 39 21.72 2.44 1.96
CA GLY A 39 21.87 3.88 2.18
C GLY A 39 22.52 4.26 3.51
N TRP A 40 23.26 3.33 4.14
CA TRP A 40 23.93 3.64 5.41
C TRP A 40 25.03 4.68 5.23
N VAL A 41 25.12 5.60 6.18
CA VAL A 41 26.13 6.67 6.15
C VAL A 41 27.42 6.16 6.74
N THR A 42 28.52 6.30 5.99
CA THR A 42 29.86 5.88 6.38
C THR A 42 30.85 6.96 5.98
N GLU A 43 31.79 7.28 6.85
CA GLU A 43 32.89 8.17 6.51
C GLU A 43 34.06 7.40 5.86
N ALA A 44 34.69 8.00 4.86
CA ALA A 44 35.80 7.36 4.17
C ALA A 44 36.96 7.08 5.16
N GLY A 45 37.44 5.83 5.17
CA GLY A 45 38.51 5.38 6.04
C GLY A 45 38.12 5.15 7.51
N GLN A 46 36.85 5.31 7.87
CA GLN A 46 36.34 5.03 9.20
C GLN A 46 35.64 3.65 9.23
N ALA A 47 35.76 2.97 10.37
CA ALA A 47 35.03 1.71 10.60
C ALA A 47 33.61 1.93 11.10
N GLY A 48 33.24 3.15 11.46
CA GLY A 48 31.90 3.49 11.95
C GLY A 48 30.87 3.64 10.84
N PHE A 49 29.62 3.35 11.16
CA PHE A 49 28.47 3.62 10.30
C PHE A 49 27.29 4.16 11.11
N THR A 50 26.41 4.89 10.42
CA THR A 50 25.11 5.31 10.92
C THR A 50 24.03 4.72 10.03
N ALA A 51 23.11 3.98 10.62
CA ALA A 51 21.88 3.48 10.01
C ALA A 51 20.67 4.16 10.65
N PRO A 52 19.48 4.14 10.05
CA PRO A 52 18.29 4.71 10.66
C PRO A 52 18.02 4.18 12.07
N GLY A 53 18.15 5.06 13.08
CA GLY A 53 17.95 4.72 14.49
C GLY A 53 19.04 3.86 15.13
N LEU A 54 20.19 3.65 14.47
CA LEU A 54 21.24 2.75 14.95
C LEU A 54 22.64 3.28 14.57
N LEU A 55 23.54 3.20 15.54
CA LEU A 55 24.98 3.41 15.33
C LEU A 55 25.72 2.07 15.37
N GLY A 56 26.84 1.96 14.65
CA GLY A 56 27.64 0.75 14.69
C GLY A 56 29.01 0.90 14.08
N GLN A 57 29.74 -0.20 14.00
CA GLN A 57 31.04 -0.29 13.32
C GLN A 57 31.25 -1.67 12.70
N TRP A 58 32.02 -1.70 11.64
CA TRP A 58 32.64 -2.94 11.15
C TRP A 58 33.89 -3.28 11.94
N THR A 59 34.08 -4.57 12.18
CA THR A 59 35.25 -5.04 12.92
C THR A 59 35.86 -6.27 12.25
N THR A 60 37.19 -6.24 12.06
CA THR A 60 37.96 -7.40 11.55
C THR A 60 38.29 -8.42 12.64
N GLY A 61 38.02 -8.08 13.91
CA GLY A 61 38.27 -8.99 15.06
C GLY A 61 37.15 -10.01 15.30
N ARG A 62 36.14 -10.07 14.44
CA ARG A 62 35.03 -11.04 14.50
C ARG A 62 34.90 -11.78 13.17
N SER A 63 34.68 -13.08 13.22
CA SER A 63 34.39 -13.85 12.02
C SER A 63 32.94 -13.69 11.60
N PRO A 64 32.63 -13.54 10.30
CA PRO A 64 31.28 -13.62 9.77
C PRO A 64 30.66 -14.97 10.15
N SER A 65 29.34 -14.95 10.44
CA SER A 65 28.61 -16.19 10.75
C SER A 65 27.46 -16.34 9.76
N THR A 66 27.44 -17.46 9.06
CA THR A 66 26.37 -17.84 8.13
C THR A 66 25.41 -18.87 8.73
N ALA A 67 25.75 -19.47 9.87
CA ALA A 67 25.08 -20.69 10.35
C ALA A 67 24.69 -20.64 11.83
N GLY A 68 24.75 -19.53 12.50
CA GLY A 68 24.36 -19.46 13.91
C GLY A 68 24.50 -18.07 14.49
N GLY A 69 23.79 -17.79 15.56
CA GLY A 69 23.78 -16.48 16.22
C GLY A 69 22.52 -15.66 15.90
N VAL A 70 22.58 -14.38 16.18
CA VAL A 70 21.48 -13.44 15.91
C VAL A 70 21.41 -13.13 14.42
N LEU A 71 20.27 -13.36 13.78
CA LEU A 71 19.97 -12.92 12.43
C LEU A 71 19.40 -11.50 12.48
N LEU A 72 20.11 -10.56 11.87
CA LEU A 72 19.66 -9.17 11.77
C LEU A 72 18.71 -9.03 10.56
N TRP A 73 17.49 -8.61 10.81
CA TRP A 73 16.51 -8.31 9.75
C TRP A 73 16.51 -6.82 9.44
N LEU A 74 16.73 -6.47 8.16
CA LEU A 74 16.71 -5.12 7.64
C LEU A 74 15.43 -4.89 6.84
N CYS A 75 14.71 -3.82 7.21
CA CYS A 75 13.55 -3.38 6.44
C CYS A 75 14.00 -2.73 5.13
N VAL A 76 13.39 -3.14 4.02
CA VAL A 76 13.64 -2.58 2.70
C VAL A 76 12.31 -2.23 2.02
N ASP A 77 12.32 -1.22 1.17
CA ASP A 77 11.11 -0.78 0.48
C ASP A 77 10.67 -1.74 -0.63
N GLU A 78 11.64 -2.29 -1.38
CA GLU A 78 11.41 -3.16 -2.53
C GLU A 78 12.40 -4.34 -2.50
N LEU A 79 11.88 -5.54 -2.17
CA LEU A 79 12.74 -6.70 -1.95
C LEU A 79 13.53 -7.11 -3.20
N TYR A 80 12.88 -7.25 -4.35
CA TYR A 80 13.53 -7.73 -5.57
C TYR A 80 14.62 -6.78 -6.08
N ARG A 81 14.37 -5.47 -6.01
CA ARG A 81 15.38 -4.46 -6.34
C ARG A 81 16.57 -4.53 -5.39
N THR A 82 16.30 -4.71 -4.09
CA THR A 82 17.37 -4.84 -3.08
C THR A 82 18.20 -6.10 -3.31
N LEU A 83 17.57 -7.23 -3.66
CA LEU A 83 18.29 -8.47 -3.97
C LEU A 83 19.20 -8.33 -5.20
N HIS A 84 18.75 -7.60 -6.22
CA HIS A 84 19.59 -7.26 -7.37
C HIS A 84 20.81 -6.43 -6.94
N GLN A 85 20.62 -5.38 -6.14
CA GLN A 85 21.71 -4.58 -5.59
C GLN A 85 22.67 -5.39 -4.71
N VAL A 86 22.15 -6.32 -3.89
CA VAL A 86 22.98 -7.25 -3.11
C VAL A 86 23.96 -8.00 -4.01
N THR A 87 23.47 -8.59 -5.11
CA THR A 87 24.33 -9.36 -6.02
C THR A 87 25.29 -8.47 -6.81
N GLU A 88 24.87 -7.30 -7.25
CA GLU A 88 25.73 -6.34 -7.94
C GLU A 88 26.89 -5.84 -7.07
N HIS A 89 26.69 -5.77 -5.74
CA HIS A 89 27.71 -5.27 -4.79
C HIS A 89 28.43 -6.40 -4.04
N GLY A 90 28.45 -7.61 -4.61
CA GLY A 90 29.28 -8.74 -4.14
C GLY A 90 28.67 -9.55 -2.99
N GLY A 91 27.41 -9.31 -2.63
CA GLY A 91 26.66 -10.19 -1.73
C GLY A 91 26.07 -11.38 -2.45
N ALA A 92 25.37 -12.24 -1.73
CA ALA A 92 24.74 -13.44 -2.29
C ALA A 92 23.36 -13.70 -1.68
N VAL A 93 22.38 -14.02 -2.52
CA VAL A 93 21.06 -14.49 -2.06
C VAL A 93 21.19 -15.94 -1.59
N ARG A 94 20.72 -16.21 -0.37
CA ARG A 94 20.80 -17.55 0.26
C ARG A 94 19.44 -18.19 0.42
N VAL A 95 18.45 -17.40 0.86
CA VAL A 95 17.06 -17.82 0.86
C VAL A 95 16.32 -16.90 -0.10
N PRO A 96 15.75 -17.44 -1.19
CA PRO A 96 14.99 -16.63 -2.15
C PRO A 96 13.75 -16.01 -1.49
N PRO A 97 13.13 -14.99 -2.12
CA PRO A 97 11.92 -14.35 -1.60
C PRO A 97 10.81 -15.35 -1.28
N TYR A 98 10.25 -15.23 -0.10
CA TYR A 98 9.05 -15.97 0.30
C TYR A 98 8.10 -15.06 1.08
N LEU A 99 6.80 -15.40 1.03
CA LEU A 99 5.74 -14.64 1.69
C LEU A 99 5.51 -15.21 3.10
N ASP A 100 5.61 -14.38 4.11
CA ASP A 100 5.35 -14.72 5.51
C ASP A 100 4.01 -14.14 5.95
N GLY A 101 3.09 -15.02 6.33
CA GLY A 101 1.75 -14.65 6.82
C GLY A 101 0.87 -13.87 5.84
N GLY A 102 1.28 -13.73 4.57
CA GLY A 102 0.56 -12.91 3.59
C GLY A 102 0.80 -11.39 3.74
N GLU A 103 1.57 -10.96 4.74
CA GLU A 103 1.74 -9.54 5.09
C GLU A 103 3.10 -8.96 4.69
N ARG A 104 4.14 -9.81 4.58
CA ARG A 104 5.50 -9.38 4.33
C ARG A 104 6.28 -10.38 3.49
N TRP A 105 7.16 -9.84 2.66
CA TRP A 105 8.16 -10.60 1.92
C TRP A 105 9.44 -10.70 2.74
N LEU A 106 10.01 -11.91 2.79
CA LEU A 106 11.26 -12.20 3.46
C LEU A 106 12.27 -12.81 2.48
N ALA A 107 13.55 -12.55 2.71
CA ALA A 107 14.66 -13.22 2.05
C ALA A 107 15.87 -13.20 2.96
N GLU A 108 16.85 -14.10 2.73
CA GLU A 108 18.14 -14.04 3.41
C GLU A 108 19.28 -13.88 2.40
N VAL A 109 20.23 -13.04 2.77
CA VAL A 109 21.41 -12.73 1.96
C VAL A 109 22.67 -12.85 2.79
N ASP A 110 23.81 -13.06 2.13
CA ASP A 110 25.11 -12.84 2.73
C ASP A 110 25.70 -11.55 2.18
N ASP A 111 26.33 -10.75 3.05
CA ASP A 111 27.15 -9.62 2.63
C ASP A 111 28.49 -10.13 2.02
N PRO A 112 29.34 -9.24 1.44
CA PRO A 112 30.62 -9.64 0.86
C PRO A 112 31.60 -10.31 1.83
N ALA A 113 31.43 -10.09 3.14
CA ALA A 113 32.24 -10.75 4.17
C ALA A 113 31.68 -12.12 4.55
N GLY A 114 30.48 -12.47 4.11
CA GLY A 114 29.77 -13.70 4.45
C GLY A 114 28.90 -13.59 5.69
N THR A 115 28.56 -12.38 6.14
CA THR A 115 27.60 -12.20 7.24
C THR A 115 26.18 -12.39 6.73
N ARG A 116 25.42 -13.30 7.37
CA ARG A 116 24.01 -13.54 7.06
C ARG A 116 23.12 -12.41 7.56
N LEU A 117 22.26 -11.91 6.68
CA LEU A 117 21.25 -10.88 6.93
C LEU A 117 19.88 -11.37 6.45
N GLY A 118 18.84 -11.04 7.20
CA GLY A 118 17.46 -11.14 6.75
C GLY A 118 17.00 -9.82 6.14
N LEU A 119 16.22 -9.89 5.08
CA LEU A 119 15.54 -8.75 4.46
C LEU A 119 14.04 -8.90 4.66
N VAL A 120 13.37 -7.83 5.06
CA VAL A 120 11.92 -7.78 5.20
C VAL A 120 11.36 -6.59 4.44
N ALA A 121 10.38 -6.84 3.58
CA ALA A 121 9.63 -5.81 2.86
C ALA A 121 8.13 -5.99 3.08
N PRO A 122 7.35 -4.90 3.19
CA PRO A 122 5.91 -5.00 3.24
C PRO A 122 5.37 -5.56 1.92
N VAL A 123 4.28 -6.31 1.98
CA VAL A 123 3.48 -6.61 0.79
C VAL A 123 2.82 -5.30 0.37
N ARG A 124 3.31 -4.71 -0.70
CA ARG A 124 2.68 -3.53 -1.31
C ARG A 124 1.81 -4.03 -2.46
N VAL A 125 0.53 -4.14 -2.20
CA VAL A 125 -0.44 -4.33 -3.27
C VAL A 125 -0.69 -2.97 -3.89
N THR A 126 -0.41 -2.83 -5.17
CA THR A 126 -0.84 -1.66 -5.92
C THR A 126 -2.37 -1.68 -5.94
N GLN A 127 -2.99 -0.68 -5.35
CA GLN A 127 -4.45 -0.58 -5.38
C GLN A 127 -4.91 -0.33 -6.82
N PRO A 128 -5.93 -1.05 -7.31
CA PRO A 128 -6.52 -0.72 -8.59
C PRO A 128 -7.00 0.73 -8.59
N GLN A 129 -6.73 1.44 -9.67
CA GLN A 129 -7.18 2.81 -9.89
C GLN A 129 -8.06 2.81 -11.14
N PRO A 130 -9.34 2.41 -11.00
CA PRO A 130 -10.23 2.27 -12.15
C PRO A 130 -10.35 3.58 -12.91
N LEU A 131 -10.28 3.48 -14.24
CA LEU A 131 -10.57 4.56 -15.16
C LEU A 131 -11.77 4.15 -16.00
N ILE A 132 -12.79 5.00 -16.05
CA ILE A 132 -14.00 4.76 -16.81
C ILE A 132 -14.20 5.81 -17.90
N ALA A 133 -14.74 5.40 -19.03
CA ALA A 133 -15.12 6.31 -20.10
C ALA A 133 -16.50 6.92 -19.82
N VAL A 134 -16.60 8.23 -19.87
CA VAL A 134 -17.83 8.98 -19.62
C VAL A 134 -18.10 9.98 -20.75
N ARG A 135 -19.36 10.31 -20.97
CA ARG A 135 -19.76 11.27 -22.01
C ARG A 135 -19.45 12.72 -21.65
N ASP A 136 -19.61 13.04 -20.37
CA ASP A 136 -19.38 14.37 -19.81
C ASP A 136 -18.62 14.25 -18.48
N VAL A 137 -17.31 14.49 -18.54
CA VAL A 137 -16.40 14.33 -17.40
C VAL A 137 -16.78 15.25 -16.24
N GLU A 138 -17.15 16.50 -16.54
CA GLU A 138 -17.51 17.47 -15.48
C GLU A 138 -18.84 17.13 -14.81
N ALA A 139 -19.82 16.66 -15.57
CA ALA A 139 -21.10 16.24 -15.01
C ALA A 139 -20.97 14.97 -14.15
N SER A 140 -20.24 13.97 -14.65
CA SER A 140 -19.97 12.74 -13.90
C SER A 140 -19.11 13.02 -12.66
N SER A 141 -18.10 13.89 -12.77
CA SER A 141 -17.30 14.33 -11.61
C SER A 141 -18.15 14.93 -10.51
N ARG A 142 -19.03 15.89 -10.85
CA ARG A 142 -19.96 16.49 -9.87
C ARG A 142 -20.83 15.45 -9.20
N TRP A 143 -21.40 14.52 -9.99
CA TRP A 143 -22.26 13.46 -9.47
C TRP A 143 -21.54 12.59 -8.42
N TYR A 144 -20.32 12.13 -8.71
CA TYR A 144 -19.51 11.34 -7.77
C TYR A 144 -19.09 12.14 -6.53
N GLN A 145 -18.75 13.42 -6.69
CA GLN A 145 -18.41 14.29 -5.57
C GLN A 145 -19.64 14.48 -4.64
N GLU A 146 -20.81 14.74 -5.19
CA GLU A 146 -22.05 14.94 -4.41
C GLU A 146 -22.53 13.65 -3.75
N LEU A 147 -22.44 12.52 -4.44
CA LEU A 147 -22.87 11.21 -3.91
C LEU A 147 -21.97 10.71 -2.79
N LEU A 148 -20.65 10.68 -3.03
CA LEU A 148 -19.66 10.00 -2.21
C LEU A 148 -18.78 10.93 -1.38
N GLY A 149 -18.86 12.25 -1.59
CA GLY A 149 -17.98 13.21 -0.94
C GLY A 149 -16.54 13.17 -1.47
N LEU A 150 -16.34 12.74 -2.71
CA LEU A 150 -15.02 12.72 -3.34
C LEU A 150 -14.54 14.14 -3.63
N VAL A 151 -13.23 14.29 -3.84
CA VAL A 151 -12.59 15.56 -4.15
C VAL A 151 -11.98 15.50 -5.54
N SER A 152 -12.27 16.50 -6.38
CA SER A 152 -11.62 16.69 -7.67
C SER A 152 -10.15 17.07 -7.47
N ASP A 153 -9.23 16.40 -8.16
CA ASP A 153 -7.79 16.65 -8.09
C ASP A 153 -7.19 17.18 -9.41
N HIS A 154 -7.86 16.93 -10.53
CA HIS A 154 -7.41 17.40 -11.84
C HIS A 154 -8.38 18.42 -12.43
N GLY A 155 -9.64 18.04 -12.62
CA GLY A 155 -10.67 18.87 -13.27
C GLY A 155 -10.49 18.99 -14.79
N GLY A 156 -11.58 19.41 -15.45
CA GLY A 156 -11.61 19.70 -16.87
C GLY A 156 -12.48 18.75 -17.69
N PRO A 157 -12.66 19.05 -19.00
CA PRO A 157 -13.68 18.39 -19.82
C PRO A 157 -13.23 17.02 -20.37
N HIS A 158 -11.94 16.67 -20.31
CA HIS A 158 -11.39 15.48 -20.93
C HIS A 158 -10.99 14.39 -19.94
N TYR A 159 -10.54 14.78 -18.73
CA TYR A 159 -10.00 13.86 -17.72
C TYR A 159 -10.23 14.43 -16.33
N GLU A 160 -10.47 13.52 -15.37
CA GLU A 160 -10.62 13.84 -13.95
C GLU A 160 -10.03 12.76 -13.07
N ARG A 161 -9.52 13.16 -11.91
CA ARG A 161 -9.04 12.30 -10.83
C ARG A 161 -9.86 12.58 -9.58
N LEU A 162 -10.55 11.58 -9.07
CA LEU A 162 -11.38 11.69 -7.88
C LEU A 162 -10.73 11.01 -6.68
N LEU A 163 -10.53 11.78 -5.62
CA LEU A 163 -9.84 11.35 -4.41
C LEU A 163 -10.82 11.15 -3.25
N ALA A 164 -10.56 10.13 -2.43
CA ALA A 164 -11.12 9.95 -1.09
C ALA A 164 -9.99 10.03 -0.06
N GLY A 165 -10.05 10.98 0.88
CA GLY A 165 -9.01 11.14 1.90
C GLY A 165 -7.59 11.30 1.33
N GLY A 166 -7.44 11.92 0.16
CA GLY A 166 -6.16 12.10 -0.52
C GLY A 166 -5.70 10.88 -1.36
N THR A 167 -6.47 9.79 -1.38
CA THR A 167 -6.18 8.60 -2.18
C THR A 167 -7.00 8.60 -3.46
N LEU A 168 -6.38 8.35 -4.61
CA LEU A 168 -7.06 8.21 -5.90
C LEU A 168 -7.93 6.95 -5.91
N VAL A 169 -9.23 7.12 -6.11
CA VAL A 169 -10.21 6.01 -6.09
C VAL A 169 -10.91 5.80 -7.42
N LEU A 170 -11.02 6.83 -8.25
CA LEU A 170 -11.68 6.74 -9.56
C LEU A 170 -11.09 7.79 -10.51
N GLN A 171 -10.95 7.41 -11.78
CA GLN A 171 -10.58 8.31 -12.87
C GLN A 171 -11.71 8.33 -13.91
N LEU A 172 -12.01 9.51 -14.42
CA LEU A 172 -12.99 9.70 -15.48
C LEU A 172 -12.26 10.18 -16.72
N HIS A 173 -12.56 9.62 -17.86
CA HIS A 173 -12.01 10.04 -19.14
C HIS A 173 -13.15 10.20 -20.15
N ARG A 174 -13.07 11.26 -20.95
CA ARG A 174 -14.05 11.46 -22.01
C ARG A 174 -13.98 10.33 -23.02
N ASP A 175 -15.15 9.78 -23.42
CA ASP A 175 -15.23 8.78 -24.50
C ASP A 175 -15.01 9.45 -25.86
N GLU A 176 -13.76 9.52 -26.27
CA GLU A 176 -13.34 10.14 -27.55
C GLU A 176 -12.22 9.33 -28.21
N THR A 177 -12.04 9.54 -29.52
CA THR A 177 -11.07 8.79 -30.33
C THR A 177 -9.79 9.57 -30.63
N GLU A 178 -9.66 10.80 -30.11
CA GLU A 178 -8.60 11.74 -30.51
C GLU A 178 -7.28 11.55 -29.75
N HIS A 179 -7.27 10.69 -28.71
CA HIS A 179 -6.06 10.39 -27.96
C HIS A 179 -5.27 9.20 -28.56
N ASP A 180 -3.97 9.17 -28.33
CA ASP A 180 -3.04 8.15 -28.83
C ASP A 180 -3.42 6.71 -28.44
N HIS A 181 -4.14 6.53 -27.30
CA HIS A 181 -4.61 5.21 -26.83
C HIS A 181 -5.89 4.74 -27.51
N GLY A 182 -6.52 5.58 -28.35
CA GLY A 182 -7.82 5.29 -28.97
C GLY A 182 -8.99 5.35 -27.99
N ARG A 183 -10.15 4.85 -28.44
CA ARG A 183 -11.38 4.84 -27.64
C ARG A 183 -11.30 3.83 -26.50
N ILE A 184 -11.68 4.23 -25.28
CA ILE A 184 -11.65 3.38 -24.10
C ILE A 184 -12.88 2.44 -24.04
N GLY A 185 -14.04 2.92 -24.49
CA GLY A 185 -15.30 2.17 -24.47
C GLY A 185 -15.81 1.81 -25.88
N ASP A 186 -16.67 0.81 -25.97
CA ASP A 186 -17.47 0.51 -27.14
C ASP A 186 -18.85 1.14 -26.96
N PRO A 187 -19.26 2.14 -27.76
CA PRO A 187 -20.54 2.83 -27.60
C PRO A 187 -21.76 1.92 -27.86
N ASP A 188 -21.57 0.82 -28.56
CA ASP A 188 -22.62 -0.14 -28.87
C ASP A 188 -22.84 -1.18 -27.75
N GLN A 189 -22.01 -1.12 -26.69
CA GLN A 189 -22.12 -1.98 -25.51
C GLN A 189 -22.60 -1.19 -24.30
N PRO A 190 -23.37 -1.85 -23.38
CA PRO A 190 -23.69 -1.24 -22.10
C PRO A 190 -22.43 -0.85 -21.31
N ALA A 191 -22.39 0.36 -20.75
CA ALA A 191 -21.28 0.81 -19.94
C ALA A 191 -21.01 -0.15 -18.78
N GLY A 192 -19.74 -0.47 -18.55
CA GLY A 192 -19.33 -1.34 -17.45
C GLY A 192 -19.82 -2.79 -17.55
N ASN A 193 -20.03 -3.33 -18.75
CA ASN A 193 -20.43 -4.73 -18.93
C ASN A 193 -19.44 -5.67 -18.20
N GLY A 194 -19.95 -6.41 -17.19
CA GLY A 194 -19.14 -7.30 -16.36
C GLY A 194 -18.32 -6.62 -15.25
N MET A 195 -18.51 -5.32 -14.99
CA MET A 195 -17.85 -4.57 -13.94
C MET A 195 -18.85 -3.87 -13.02
N LEU A 196 -18.53 -3.86 -11.72
CA LEU A 196 -19.18 -3.02 -10.71
C LEU A 196 -18.17 -2.04 -10.14
N LEU A 197 -18.52 -0.78 -10.02
CA LEU A 197 -17.76 0.20 -9.25
C LEU A 197 -18.16 0.08 -7.78
N TRP A 198 -17.35 -0.66 -7.01
CA TRP A 198 -17.66 -0.98 -5.62
C TRP A 198 -16.94 -0.02 -4.67
N PHE A 199 -17.74 0.75 -3.92
CA PHE A 199 -17.26 1.64 -2.86
C PHE A 199 -17.66 1.05 -1.50
N GLY A 200 -16.76 0.24 -0.94
CA GLY A 200 -16.93 -0.40 0.37
C GLY A 200 -16.56 0.52 1.54
N ASP A 201 -16.74 0.00 2.77
CA ASP A 201 -16.38 0.69 4.02
C ASP A 201 -16.94 2.12 4.14
N THR A 202 -18.11 2.37 3.53
CA THR A 202 -18.75 3.68 3.56
C THR A 202 -19.35 3.92 4.95
N ALA A 203 -18.60 4.58 5.83
CA ALA A 203 -19.01 4.83 7.22
C ALA A 203 -20.29 5.67 7.33
N ASP A 204 -20.51 6.60 6.38
CA ASP A 204 -21.73 7.42 6.27
C ASP A 204 -22.69 6.83 5.22
N PHE A 205 -23.07 5.57 5.37
CA PHE A 205 -23.97 4.87 4.44
C PHE A 205 -25.35 5.54 4.35
N ASP A 206 -25.94 5.91 5.47
CA ASP A 206 -27.27 6.54 5.49
C ASP A 206 -27.24 7.94 4.86
N GLY A 207 -26.13 8.68 5.05
CA GLY A 207 -25.87 9.93 4.34
C GLY A 207 -25.76 9.73 2.83
N ALA A 208 -25.07 8.67 2.38
CA ALA A 208 -24.98 8.34 0.96
C ALA A 208 -26.35 7.98 0.35
N VAL A 209 -27.19 7.25 1.07
CA VAL A 209 -28.59 6.97 0.65
C VAL A 209 -29.40 8.27 0.51
N THR A 210 -29.23 9.18 1.46
CA THR A 210 -29.89 10.50 1.43
C THR A 210 -29.43 11.33 0.24
N ARG A 211 -28.13 11.37 -0.03
CA ARG A 211 -27.55 12.09 -1.18
C ARG A 211 -27.99 11.49 -2.51
N ALA A 212 -28.00 10.16 -2.61
CA ALA A 212 -28.52 9.47 -3.81
C ALA A 212 -29.97 9.87 -4.13
N THR A 213 -30.82 9.94 -3.10
CA THR A 213 -32.20 10.38 -3.23
C THR A 213 -32.29 11.85 -3.67
N ALA A 214 -31.50 12.73 -3.07
CA ALA A 214 -31.48 14.16 -3.41
C ALA A 214 -31.00 14.43 -4.86
N LEU A 215 -30.06 13.61 -5.34
CA LEU A 215 -29.55 13.64 -6.72
C LEU A 215 -30.54 13.04 -7.74
N GLY A 216 -31.60 12.38 -7.29
CA GLY A 216 -32.51 11.65 -8.16
C GLY A 216 -31.78 10.49 -8.88
N ALA A 217 -30.81 9.85 -8.21
CA ALA A 217 -30.02 8.78 -8.78
C ALA A 217 -30.91 7.58 -9.18
N ASP A 218 -30.57 6.93 -10.28
CA ASP A 218 -31.27 5.71 -10.75
C ASP A 218 -30.91 4.54 -9.83
N VAL A 219 -31.86 4.14 -8.97
CA VAL A 219 -31.68 3.08 -7.98
C VAL A 219 -31.98 1.73 -8.62
N VAL A 220 -30.97 0.90 -8.81
CA VAL A 220 -31.06 -0.46 -9.31
C VAL A 220 -31.57 -1.42 -8.23
N ARG A 221 -31.03 -1.26 -6.99
CA ARG A 221 -31.38 -2.11 -5.85
C ARG A 221 -31.04 -1.44 -4.52
N GLY A 222 -31.89 -1.64 -3.55
CA GLY A 222 -31.61 -1.35 -2.14
C GLY A 222 -32.22 -0.05 -1.63
N PRO A 223 -31.86 0.39 -0.41
CA PRO A 223 -30.84 -0.24 0.45
C PRO A 223 -31.26 -1.61 0.98
N VAL A 224 -30.36 -2.58 0.94
CA VAL A 224 -30.58 -3.96 1.39
C VAL A 224 -29.44 -4.44 2.28
N ARG A 225 -29.73 -5.42 3.17
CA ARG A 225 -28.69 -6.15 3.89
C ARG A 225 -28.09 -7.25 3.03
N ASN A 226 -26.81 -7.48 3.15
CA ASN A 226 -26.11 -8.60 2.53
C ASN A 226 -25.24 -9.33 3.57
N PRO A 227 -25.51 -10.59 3.97
CA PRO A 227 -26.67 -11.39 3.56
C PRO A 227 -28.01 -10.85 4.11
N PRO A 228 -29.16 -11.16 3.49
CA PRO A 228 -30.46 -10.61 3.88
C PRO A 228 -30.85 -10.86 5.34
N SER A 229 -30.40 -11.96 5.92
CA SER A 229 -30.63 -12.29 7.34
C SER A 229 -29.69 -11.54 8.29
N GLY A 230 -28.59 -10.92 7.79
CA GLY A 230 -27.51 -10.39 8.62
C GLY A 230 -26.76 -11.48 9.41
N GLN A 231 -26.99 -12.77 9.09
CA GLN A 231 -26.38 -13.91 9.79
C GLN A 231 -25.38 -14.62 8.87
N GLY A 232 -24.38 -15.26 9.47
CA GLY A 232 -23.38 -16.04 8.76
C GLY A 232 -21.95 -15.62 9.08
N ASN A 233 -20.99 -16.31 8.45
CA ASN A 233 -19.56 -16.05 8.63
C ASN A 233 -18.97 -15.14 7.55
N GLY A 234 -19.82 -14.57 6.70
CA GLY A 234 -19.40 -13.63 5.63
C GLY A 234 -19.52 -12.18 6.05
N PRO A 235 -19.14 -11.26 5.20
CA PRO A 235 -19.37 -9.84 5.41
C PRO A 235 -20.86 -9.58 5.60
N ALA A 236 -21.21 -8.82 6.62
CA ALA A 236 -22.57 -8.41 6.88
C ALA A 236 -22.62 -6.89 6.78
N HIS A 237 -23.00 -6.39 5.62
CA HIS A 237 -23.07 -4.97 5.32
C HIS A 237 -24.40 -4.62 4.64
N ARG A 238 -24.68 -3.33 4.56
CA ARG A 238 -25.81 -2.81 3.76
C ARG A 238 -25.28 -2.40 2.38
N GLU A 239 -26.09 -2.53 1.34
CA GLU A 239 -25.76 -2.17 -0.02
C GLU A 239 -26.81 -1.27 -0.64
N LEU A 240 -26.38 -0.28 -1.42
CA LEU A 240 -27.18 0.52 -2.32
C LEU A 240 -26.57 0.42 -3.72
N TRP A 241 -27.37 -0.03 -4.70
CA TRP A 241 -26.96 -0.20 -6.09
C TRP A 241 -27.60 0.88 -6.95
N LEU A 242 -26.76 1.61 -7.67
CA LEU A 242 -27.17 2.77 -8.49
C LEU A 242 -26.67 2.61 -9.93
N ARG A 243 -27.30 3.33 -10.85
CA ARG A 243 -26.68 3.67 -12.13
C ARG A 243 -26.12 5.08 -12.05
N ASP A 244 -24.88 5.25 -12.49
CA ASP A 244 -24.32 6.58 -12.70
C ASP A 244 -24.87 7.23 -13.98
N PRO A 245 -24.58 8.50 -14.27
CA PRO A 245 -25.08 9.21 -15.45
C PRO A 245 -24.70 8.57 -16.79
N ASP A 246 -23.66 7.74 -16.83
CA ASP A 246 -23.17 7.06 -18.02
C ASP A 246 -23.64 5.61 -18.13
N GLY A 247 -24.28 5.07 -17.08
CA GLY A 247 -24.87 3.73 -17.06
C GLY A 247 -24.00 2.69 -16.34
N TYR A 248 -22.88 3.06 -15.72
CA TYR A 248 -22.12 2.14 -14.87
C TYR A 248 -22.89 1.77 -13.62
N THR A 249 -22.76 0.50 -13.21
CA THR A 249 -23.33 0.07 -11.93
C THR A 249 -22.38 0.45 -10.80
N VAL A 250 -22.87 1.30 -9.91
CA VAL A 250 -22.17 1.75 -8.70
C VAL A 250 -22.79 1.06 -7.50
N VAL A 251 -21.98 0.45 -6.66
CA VAL A 251 -22.40 -0.16 -5.39
C VAL A 251 -21.77 0.59 -4.25
N ILE A 252 -22.59 1.09 -3.35
CA ILE A 252 -22.16 1.66 -2.08
C ILE A 252 -22.42 0.61 -1.01
N ALA A 253 -21.40 0.24 -0.24
CA ALA A 253 -21.52 -0.73 0.84
C ALA A 253 -21.07 -0.14 2.18
N SER A 254 -21.83 -0.39 3.24
CA SER A 254 -21.42 -0.04 4.61
C SER A 254 -20.25 -0.93 5.08
N PRO A 255 -19.58 -0.60 6.19
CA PRO A 255 -18.49 -1.43 6.74
C PRO A 255 -18.95 -2.87 6.99
N ASP A 256 -18.05 -3.82 6.78
CA ASP A 256 -18.28 -5.23 7.09
C ASP A 256 -18.62 -5.42 8.59
N GLY A 257 -19.62 -6.26 8.84
CA GLY A 257 -20.10 -6.52 10.19
C GLY A 257 -21.16 -5.52 10.69
N GLU A 258 -21.38 -4.40 10.03
CA GLU A 258 -22.34 -3.37 10.45
C GLU A 258 -23.79 -3.90 10.47
N ALA A 259 -24.12 -4.82 9.55
CA ALA A 259 -25.45 -5.40 9.46
C ALA A 259 -25.65 -6.68 10.32
N HIS A 260 -24.68 -7.10 11.13
CA HIS A 260 -24.91 -8.16 12.09
C HIS A 260 -25.92 -7.73 13.15
N GLU A 261 -26.88 -8.62 13.45
CA GLU A 261 -27.78 -8.39 14.57
C GLU A 261 -26.97 -8.52 15.88
N PRO A 262 -27.13 -7.57 16.83
CA PRO A 262 -26.49 -7.73 18.13
C PRO A 262 -26.98 -9.03 18.75
N ALA A 263 -26.05 -9.85 19.27
CA ALA A 263 -26.38 -11.08 19.97
C ALA A 263 -27.38 -10.75 21.10
N THR A 264 -28.57 -11.37 21.06
CA THR A 264 -29.56 -11.22 22.12
C THR A 264 -28.92 -11.70 23.41
N PRO A 265 -28.76 -10.85 24.44
CA PRO A 265 -28.18 -11.32 25.69
C PRO A 265 -29.00 -12.47 26.23
N PRO A 266 -28.38 -13.52 26.84
CA PRO A 266 -29.13 -14.63 27.41
C PRO A 266 -30.10 -14.06 28.45
N VAL A 267 -31.38 -14.42 28.32
CA VAL A 267 -32.41 -14.11 29.33
C VAL A 267 -31.97 -14.78 30.61
N ARG A 268 -31.69 -13.99 31.64
CA ARG A 268 -31.33 -14.48 32.96
C ARG A 268 -32.56 -14.99 33.72
#